data_10c2fd01d8a191ec959243b78a293b97
#
_entry.id   10c2fd01d8a191ec959243b78a293b97
#
_cell.length_a   1.000
_cell.length_b   1.000
_cell.length_c   1.000
_cell.angle_alpha   90.00
_cell.angle_beta   90.00
_cell.angle_gamma   90.00
#
_symmetry.space_group_name_H-M   'P 1'
#
loop_
_entity.id
_entity.type
_entity.pdbx_description
1 polymer ?
#
loop_
_entity_poly.entity_id
_entity_poly.type
_entity_poly.pdbx_seq_one_letter_code
_entity_poly.pdbx_strand_id
1 'polypeptide(L)'
;MYTFMKCLSWIICHIPEGCRRALGTFLGAFFWTFVPKKRKVLAQQQILDCGLTDDPEKAMAIAKASTVRFGPMIIEVLSYPRYTKEMLDEKITWHGKEYLDELKASGEGAVFMASHAGNWELLGAVLAMNGYPLISVAQEQNSKSADTFINEYRAMMKQHVTYKTGIRDMVRFLRDGHYIGLLMDQDPGYTGIMVKLFGMDTLTADGPAKMAGIANYPIVSTFIHEDRPYHHVVEVLPPIKPYTADHKLS
;
A
#
# COMPACT_ATOMS: atom_id res chain seq x y z
N MET A 1 16.51 -19.25 -5.02
CA MET A 1 15.20 -18.56 -4.95
C MET A 1 15.16 -17.27 -5.78
N TYR A 2 16.14 -16.37 -5.67
CA TYR A 2 16.22 -15.13 -6.47
C TYR A 2 16.14 -15.40 -7.99
N THR A 3 17.04 -16.26 -8.54
CA THR A 3 17.05 -16.61 -9.97
C THR A 3 15.70 -17.19 -10.44
N PHE A 4 15.08 -18.03 -9.62
CA PHE A 4 13.76 -18.58 -9.93
C PHE A 4 12.70 -17.48 -10.07
N MET A 5 12.67 -16.51 -9.14
CA MET A 5 11.75 -15.37 -9.23
C MET A 5 12.00 -14.49 -10.45
N LYS A 6 13.28 -14.29 -10.85
CA LYS A 6 13.64 -13.58 -12.09
C LYS A 6 13.17 -14.33 -13.34
N CYS A 7 13.36 -15.64 -13.40
CA CYS A 7 12.86 -16.46 -14.51
C CYS A 7 11.34 -16.40 -14.59
N LEU A 8 10.66 -16.51 -13.46
CA LEU A 8 9.19 -16.39 -13.41
C LEU A 8 8.71 -15.04 -13.92
N SER A 9 9.33 -13.96 -13.44
CA SER A 9 9.02 -12.62 -13.92
C SER A 9 9.27 -12.47 -15.42
N TRP A 10 10.38 -13.01 -15.92
CA TRP A 10 10.66 -12.99 -17.36
C TRP A 10 9.56 -13.69 -18.15
N ILE A 11 9.11 -14.89 -17.72
CA ILE A 11 7.98 -15.61 -18.34
C ILE A 11 6.72 -14.74 -18.29
N ILE A 12 6.37 -14.20 -17.12
CA ILE A 12 5.19 -13.35 -16.93
C ILE A 12 5.22 -12.15 -17.88
N CYS A 13 6.39 -11.56 -18.08
CA CYS A 13 6.54 -10.43 -18.99
C CYS A 13 6.27 -10.81 -20.47
N HIS A 14 6.34 -12.08 -20.86
CA HIS A 14 6.17 -12.51 -22.27
C HIS A 14 4.77 -13.06 -22.56
N ILE A 15 3.90 -13.21 -21.57
CA ILE A 15 2.52 -13.65 -21.81
C ILE A 15 1.56 -12.46 -21.96
N PRO A 16 0.47 -12.61 -22.75
CA PRO A 16 -0.54 -11.57 -22.94
C PRO A 16 -1.20 -11.15 -21.62
N GLU A 17 -1.64 -9.89 -21.53
CA GLU A 17 -2.20 -9.31 -20.31
C GLU A 17 -3.41 -10.11 -19.78
N GLY A 18 -4.34 -10.50 -20.66
CA GLY A 18 -5.49 -11.33 -20.26
C GLY A 18 -5.09 -12.68 -19.66
N CYS A 19 -4.05 -13.33 -20.22
CA CYS A 19 -3.52 -14.59 -19.67
C CYS A 19 -2.83 -14.37 -18.32
N ARG A 20 -2.11 -13.25 -18.13
CA ARG A 20 -1.53 -12.88 -16.86
C ARG A 20 -2.59 -12.68 -15.79
N ARG A 21 -3.69 -12.02 -16.14
CA ARG A 21 -4.84 -11.81 -15.24
C ARG A 21 -5.46 -13.15 -14.84
N ALA A 22 -5.75 -14.01 -15.81
CA ALA A 22 -6.30 -15.33 -15.55
C ALA A 22 -5.40 -16.18 -14.66
N LEU A 23 -4.09 -16.19 -14.95
CA LEU A 23 -3.08 -16.88 -14.14
C LEU A 23 -3.07 -16.33 -12.69
N GLY A 24 -3.04 -15.01 -12.50
CA GLY A 24 -3.07 -14.40 -11.19
C GLY A 24 -4.32 -14.76 -10.39
N THR A 25 -5.49 -14.68 -11.03
CA THR A 25 -6.77 -15.07 -10.40
C THR A 25 -6.78 -16.54 -10.02
N PHE A 26 -6.30 -17.42 -10.92
CA PHE A 26 -6.17 -18.85 -10.62
C PHE A 26 -5.24 -19.10 -9.43
N LEU A 27 -4.05 -18.50 -9.41
CA LEU A 27 -3.10 -18.64 -8.31
C LEU A 27 -3.65 -18.12 -6.99
N GLY A 28 -4.34 -16.99 -7.00
CA GLY A 28 -5.02 -16.45 -5.81
C GLY A 28 -6.12 -17.38 -5.29
N ALA A 29 -6.94 -17.93 -6.20
CA ALA A 29 -7.97 -18.91 -5.85
C ALA A 29 -7.38 -20.23 -5.33
N PHE A 30 -6.29 -20.68 -5.94
CA PHE A 30 -5.53 -21.84 -5.47
C PHE A 30 -4.94 -21.60 -4.08
N PHE A 31 -4.33 -20.44 -3.86
CA PHE A 31 -3.79 -20.06 -2.55
C PHE A 31 -4.88 -20.05 -1.45
N TRP A 32 -6.09 -19.57 -1.78
CA TRP A 32 -7.21 -19.59 -0.84
C TRP A 32 -7.48 -20.99 -0.28
N THR A 33 -7.26 -22.06 -1.03
CA THR A 33 -7.48 -23.43 -0.55
C THR A 33 -6.61 -23.78 0.65
N PHE A 34 -5.40 -23.22 0.72
CA PHE A 34 -4.42 -23.44 1.79
C PHE A 34 -4.57 -22.49 2.98
N VAL A 35 -5.39 -21.43 2.87
CA VAL A 35 -5.65 -20.54 4.00
C VAL A 35 -6.29 -21.36 5.12
N PRO A 36 -5.74 -21.35 6.36
CA PRO A 36 -6.28 -22.11 7.47
C PRO A 36 -7.74 -21.74 7.77
N LYS A 37 -8.57 -22.74 8.08
CA LYS A 37 -10.00 -22.54 8.38
C LYS A 37 -10.22 -21.46 9.45
N LYS A 38 -9.37 -21.44 10.49
CA LYS A 38 -9.44 -20.42 11.55
C LYS A 38 -9.31 -18.99 10.99
N ARG A 39 -8.43 -18.77 10.02
CA ARG A 39 -8.26 -17.45 9.39
C ARG A 39 -9.44 -17.08 8.52
N LYS A 40 -10.02 -18.05 7.79
CA LYS A 40 -11.22 -17.83 6.98
C LYS A 40 -12.41 -17.42 7.85
N VAL A 41 -12.63 -18.13 8.95
CA VAL A 41 -13.71 -17.83 9.91
C VAL A 41 -13.48 -16.47 10.58
N LEU A 42 -12.24 -16.16 10.96
CA LEU A 42 -11.93 -14.84 11.55
C LEU A 42 -12.24 -13.71 10.56
N ALA A 43 -11.82 -13.83 9.30
CA ALA A 43 -12.11 -12.80 8.29
C ALA A 43 -13.62 -12.66 8.03
N GLN A 44 -14.35 -13.78 7.97
CA GLN A 44 -15.80 -13.76 7.83
C GLN A 44 -16.46 -13.03 9.01
N GLN A 45 -16.06 -13.36 10.24
CA GLN A 45 -16.62 -12.74 11.45
C GLN A 45 -16.34 -11.23 11.49
N GLN A 46 -15.12 -10.80 11.18
CA GLN A 46 -14.78 -9.38 11.12
C GLN A 46 -15.63 -8.62 10.11
N ILE A 47 -15.95 -9.20 8.96
CA ILE A 47 -16.81 -8.59 7.95
C ILE A 47 -18.24 -8.42 8.46
N LEU A 48 -18.75 -9.41 9.19
CA LEU A 48 -20.08 -9.34 9.84
C LEU A 48 -20.08 -8.28 10.95
N ASP A 49 -19.07 -8.30 11.82
CA ASP A 49 -18.95 -7.37 12.94
C ASP A 49 -18.83 -5.90 12.50
N CYS A 50 -18.19 -5.66 11.35
CA CYS A 50 -18.13 -4.35 10.72
C CYS A 50 -19.46 -3.89 10.08
N GLY A 51 -20.49 -4.73 10.07
CA GLY A 51 -21.78 -4.40 9.45
C GLY A 51 -21.73 -4.26 7.92
N LEU A 52 -20.70 -4.81 7.26
CA LEU A 52 -20.60 -4.75 5.81
C LEU A 52 -21.67 -5.62 5.13
N THR A 53 -22.10 -6.67 5.80
CA THR A 53 -23.22 -7.54 5.45
C THR A 53 -23.64 -8.36 6.66
N ASP A 54 -24.93 -8.71 6.74
CA ASP A 54 -25.47 -9.63 7.77
C ASP A 54 -25.51 -11.09 7.26
N ASP A 55 -25.16 -11.32 5.99
CA ASP A 55 -25.19 -12.63 5.36
C ASP A 55 -23.80 -13.31 5.50
N PRO A 56 -23.71 -14.45 6.24
CA PRO A 56 -22.45 -15.16 6.43
C PRO A 56 -21.86 -15.72 5.14
N GLU A 57 -22.66 -16.12 4.16
CA GLU A 57 -22.15 -16.63 2.88
C GLU A 57 -21.52 -15.49 2.07
N LYS A 58 -22.18 -14.33 2.03
CA LYS A 58 -21.66 -13.13 1.41
C LYS A 58 -20.37 -12.65 2.11
N ALA A 59 -20.34 -12.66 3.44
CA ALA A 59 -19.13 -12.34 4.21
C ALA A 59 -17.95 -13.26 3.85
N MET A 60 -18.18 -14.57 3.73
CA MET A 60 -17.17 -15.53 3.31
C MET A 60 -16.72 -15.29 1.85
N ALA A 61 -17.65 -14.94 0.97
CA ALA A 61 -17.34 -14.61 -0.42
C ALA A 61 -16.44 -13.36 -0.52
N ILE A 62 -16.71 -12.33 0.30
CA ILE A 62 -15.86 -11.12 0.41
C ILE A 62 -14.47 -11.48 0.92
N ALA A 63 -14.36 -12.28 1.99
CA ALA A 63 -13.08 -12.75 2.52
C ALA A 63 -12.26 -13.53 1.48
N LYS A 64 -12.92 -14.38 0.70
CA LYS A 64 -12.29 -15.10 -0.42
C LYS A 64 -11.82 -14.14 -1.51
N ALA A 65 -12.66 -13.23 -1.95
CA ALA A 65 -12.34 -12.25 -2.99
C ALA A 65 -11.14 -11.38 -2.59
N SER A 66 -11.10 -10.93 -1.32
CA SER A 66 -9.96 -10.20 -0.76
C SER A 66 -8.64 -10.97 -0.86
N THR A 67 -8.65 -12.28 -0.61
CA THR A 67 -7.45 -13.12 -0.76
C THR A 67 -7.09 -13.36 -2.22
N VAL A 68 -8.09 -13.66 -3.07
CA VAL A 68 -7.87 -14.00 -4.48
C VAL A 68 -7.20 -12.84 -5.23
N ARG A 69 -7.54 -11.59 -4.92
CA ARG A 69 -6.96 -10.41 -5.57
C ARG A 69 -5.45 -10.26 -5.40
N PHE A 70 -4.85 -10.90 -4.39
CA PHE A 70 -3.39 -10.91 -4.25
C PHE A 70 -2.68 -11.61 -5.40
N GLY A 71 -3.34 -12.57 -6.05
CA GLY A 71 -2.76 -13.25 -7.20
C GLY A 71 -2.50 -12.30 -8.38
N PRO A 72 -3.51 -11.60 -8.94
CA PRO A 72 -3.29 -10.55 -9.93
C PRO A 72 -2.29 -9.48 -9.50
N MET A 73 -2.34 -9.02 -8.25
CA MET A 73 -1.40 -8.05 -7.71
C MET A 73 0.06 -8.53 -7.79
N ILE A 74 0.34 -9.76 -7.38
CA ILE A 74 1.70 -10.34 -7.46
C ILE A 74 2.15 -10.45 -8.93
N ILE A 75 1.27 -10.90 -9.83
CA ILE A 75 1.57 -10.97 -11.27
C ILE A 75 1.88 -9.57 -11.83
N GLU A 76 1.18 -8.55 -11.36
CA GLU A 76 1.42 -7.17 -11.78
C GLU A 76 2.78 -6.66 -11.31
N VAL A 77 3.18 -6.92 -10.06
CA VAL A 77 4.53 -6.62 -9.55
C VAL A 77 5.61 -7.37 -10.34
N LEU A 78 5.39 -8.66 -10.64
CA LEU A 78 6.31 -9.43 -11.48
C LEU A 78 6.41 -8.89 -12.92
N SER A 79 5.48 -8.06 -13.34
CA SER A 79 5.45 -7.42 -14.68
C SER A 79 6.16 -6.06 -14.73
N TYR A 80 6.70 -5.54 -13.63
CA TYR A 80 7.37 -4.24 -13.55
C TYR A 80 8.46 -4.01 -14.62
N PRO A 81 9.26 -5.04 -15.02
CA PRO A 81 10.23 -4.85 -16.10
C PRO A 81 9.62 -4.41 -17.45
N ARG A 82 8.31 -4.54 -17.62
CA ARG A 82 7.60 -4.07 -18.83
C ARG A 82 7.03 -2.65 -18.68
N TYR A 83 6.90 -2.15 -17.47
CA TYR A 83 6.16 -0.92 -17.24
C TYR A 83 7.05 0.30 -17.54
N THR A 84 6.54 1.14 -18.44
CA THR A 84 7.05 2.49 -18.65
C THR A 84 6.12 3.49 -17.95
N LYS A 85 6.57 4.74 -17.84
CA LYS A 85 5.72 5.79 -17.29
C LYS A 85 4.43 5.96 -18.09
N GLU A 86 4.53 5.94 -19.41
CA GLU A 86 3.39 6.10 -20.32
C GLU A 86 2.36 4.98 -20.12
N MET A 87 2.82 3.74 -20.02
CA MET A 87 1.94 2.59 -19.75
C MET A 87 1.24 2.70 -18.39
N LEU A 88 1.91 3.25 -17.38
CA LEU A 88 1.31 3.48 -16.08
C LEU A 88 0.29 4.62 -16.15
N ASP A 89 0.61 5.72 -16.82
CA ASP A 89 -0.31 6.85 -16.97
C ASP A 89 -1.63 6.43 -17.64
N GLU A 90 -1.59 5.50 -18.61
CA GLU A 90 -2.78 4.92 -19.24
C GLU A 90 -3.61 4.01 -18.30
N LYS A 91 -2.98 3.44 -17.28
CA LYS A 91 -3.59 2.50 -16.33
C LYS A 91 -4.06 3.14 -15.04
N ILE A 92 -3.79 4.42 -14.84
CA ILE A 92 -4.07 5.13 -13.59
C ILE A 92 -5.00 6.30 -13.81
N THR A 93 -6.11 6.28 -13.07
CA THR A 93 -6.95 7.47 -12.87
C THR A 93 -6.58 8.09 -11.52
N TRP A 94 -6.46 9.41 -11.49
CA TRP A 94 -6.15 10.14 -10.26
C TRP A 94 -7.34 10.93 -9.77
N HIS A 95 -7.60 10.86 -8.47
CA HIS A 95 -8.48 11.78 -7.76
C HIS A 95 -7.66 12.49 -6.67
N GLY A 96 -7.71 13.82 -6.63
CA GLY A 96 -6.96 14.63 -5.68
C GLY A 96 -5.46 14.76 -5.98
N LYS A 97 -5.04 14.52 -7.23
CA LYS A 97 -3.62 14.64 -7.65
C LYS A 97 -3.08 16.05 -7.39
N GLU A 98 -3.92 17.05 -7.46
CA GLU A 98 -3.60 18.46 -7.19
C GLU A 98 -2.94 18.66 -5.83
N TYR A 99 -3.34 17.92 -4.80
CA TYR A 99 -2.74 18.01 -3.46
C TYR A 99 -1.27 17.57 -3.47
N LEU A 100 -0.93 16.55 -4.28
CA LEU A 100 0.45 16.10 -4.45
C LEU A 100 1.29 17.11 -5.24
N ASP A 101 0.69 17.69 -6.28
CA ASP A 101 1.35 18.67 -7.14
C ASP A 101 1.64 19.97 -6.36
N GLU A 102 0.72 20.41 -5.50
CA GLU A 102 0.89 21.55 -4.60
C GLU A 102 2.01 21.30 -3.57
N LEU A 103 2.01 20.13 -2.92
CA LEU A 103 3.08 19.75 -1.99
C LEU A 103 4.45 19.68 -2.68
N LYS A 104 4.51 19.12 -3.87
CA LYS A 104 5.74 19.04 -4.65
C LYS A 104 6.24 20.45 -5.05
N ALA A 105 5.34 21.33 -5.42
CA ALA A 105 5.68 22.72 -5.79
C ALA A 105 6.17 23.52 -4.59
N SER A 106 5.64 23.28 -3.40
CA SER A 106 6.12 23.93 -2.16
C SER A 106 7.47 23.42 -1.67
N GLY A 107 7.89 22.22 -2.10
CA GLY A 107 9.09 21.56 -1.57
C GLY A 107 8.91 21.05 -0.12
N GLU A 108 7.69 21.08 0.39
CA GLU A 108 7.38 20.63 1.76
C GLU A 108 7.34 19.10 1.84
N GLY A 109 7.95 18.54 2.87
CA GLY A 109 7.83 17.13 3.18
C GLY A 109 6.41 16.75 3.65
N ALA A 110 6.06 15.47 3.61
CA ALA A 110 4.77 15.00 4.09
C ALA A 110 4.83 13.57 4.63
N VAL A 111 3.95 13.25 5.57
CA VAL A 111 3.74 11.88 6.04
C VAL A 111 2.61 11.26 5.22
N PHE A 112 2.94 10.26 4.41
CA PHE A 112 1.96 9.53 3.59
C PHE A 112 1.42 8.34 4.37
N MET A 113 0.11 8.33 4.53
CA MET A 113 -0.62 7.20 5.10
C MET A 113 -1.29 6.40 3.98
N ALA A 114 -1.02 5.12 3.92
CA ALA A 114 -1.67 4.19 3.02
C ALA A 114 -2.07 2.89 3.75
N SER A 115 -2.73 1.99 3.06
CA SER A 115 -3.16 0.69 3.58
C SER A 115 -2.73 -0.45 2.64
N HIS A 116 -2.74 -1.69 3.16
CA HIS A 116 -2.56 -2.90 2.35
C HIS A 116 -3.81 -3.21 1.48
N ALA A 117 -4.57 -2.17 1.11
CA ALA A 117 -5.69 -2.25 0.19
C ALA A 117 -5.22 -2.03 -1.25
N GLY A 118 -5.89 -2.65 -2.21
CA GLY A 118 -5.51 -2.56 -3.62
C GLY A 118 -4.11 -3.12 -3.91
N ASN A 119 -3.41 -2.50 -4.85
CA ASN A 119 -2.01 -2.80 -5.15
C ASN A 119 -1.10 -1.70 -4.58
N TRP A 120 -0.80 -1.75 -3.29
CA TRP A 120 0.04 -0.75 -2.61
C TRP A 120 1.49 -0.71 -3.14
N GLU A 121 2.01 -1.81 -3.71
CA GLU A 121 3.31 -1.79 -4.38
C GLU A 121 3.26 -0.91 -5.62
N LEU A 122 2.16 -1.01 -6.38
CA LEU A 122 1.93 -0.16 -7.55
C LEU A 122 1.70 1.30 -7.15
N LEU A 123 1.02 1.56 -6.03
CA LEU A 123 0.87 2.92 -5.51
C LEU A 123 2.23 3.61 -5.31
N GLY A 124 3.15 2.94 -4.64
CA GLY A 124 4.51 3.46 -4.46
C GLY A 124 5.24 3.67 -5.80
N ALA A 125 5.09 2.73 -6.73
CA ALA A 125 5.67 2.82 -8.07
C ALA A 125 5.12 4.02 -8.86
N VAL A 126 3.81 4.21 -8.86
CA VAL A 126 3.14 5.30 -9.58
C VAL A 126 3.53 6.66 -9.01
N LEU A 127 3.59 6.81 -7.70
CA LEU A 127 4.07 8.03 -7.04
C LEU A 127 5.51 8.35 -7.44
N ALA A 128 6.41 7.37 -7.35
CA ALA A 128 7.83 7.55 -7.69
C ALA A 128 8.06 7.85 -9.18
N MET A 129 7.35 7.16 -10.09
CA MET A 129 7.45 7.38 -11.54
C MET A 129 6.90 8.74 -11.96
N ASN A 130 5.96 9.33 -11.19
CA ASN A 130 5.48 10.70 -11.37
C ASN A 130 6.39 11.75 -10.70
N GLY A 131 7.51 11.31 -10.12
CA GLY A 131 8.54 12.19 -9.55
C GLY A 131 8.12 12.82 -8.22
N TYR A 132 7.22 12.18 -7.47
CA TYR A 132 6.98 12.54 -6.08
C TYR A 132 8.10 11.94 -5.21
N PRO A 133 8.68 12.71 -4.29
CA PRO A 133 9.88 12.31 -3.54
C PRO A 133 9.54 11.33 -2.40
N LEU A 134 8.91 10.20 -2.73
CA LEU A 134 8.45 9.19 -1.78
C LEU A 134 9.61 8.31 -1.31
N ILE A 135 9.74 8.16 0.01
CA ILE A 135 10.55 7.14 0.68
C ILE A 135 9.60 6.21 1.43
N SER A 136 9.46 4.98 0.95
CA SER A 136 8.62 3.96 1.59
C SER A 136 9.36 3.32 2.76
N VAL A 137 8.73 3.28 3.93
CA VAL A 137 9.25 2.55 5.08
C VAL A 137 8.79 1.10 4.99
N ALA A 138 9.73 0.19 4.83
CA ALA A 138 9.46 -1.24 4.71
C ALA A 138 10.03 -2.03 5.89
N GLN A 139 9.58 -3.26 6.02
CA GLN A 139 10.19 -4.25 6.88
C GLN A 139 11.07 -5.17 6.03
N GLU A 140 12.28 -5.45 6.52
CA GLU A 140 13.17 -6.41 5.88
C GLU A 140 12.50 -7.77 5.76
N GLN A 141 12.61 -8.40 4.60
CA GLN A 141 11.99 -9.69 4.36
C GLN A 141 12.80 -10.80 5.05
N ASN A 142 12.12 -11.81 5.58
CA ASN A 142 12.76 -12.97 6.22
C ASN A 142 13.75 -13.71 5.31
N SER A 143 13.54 -13.63 4.00
CA SER A 143 14.42 -14.23 3.01
C SER A 143 15.22 -13.16 2.29
N LYS A 144 16.53 -13.17 2.44
CA LYS A 144 17.46 -12.26 1.74
C LYS A 144 17.25 -12.25 0.22
N SER A 145 16.94 -13.42 -0.39
CA SER A 145 16.67 -13.50 -1.83
C SER A 145 15.37 -12.81 -2.21
N ALA A 146 14.32 -12.89 -1.37
CA ALA A 146 13.06 -12.20 -1.60
C ALA A 146 13.23 -10.68 -1.39
N ASP A 147 13.98 -10.31 -0.37
CA ASP A 147 14.29 -8.92 -0.08
C ASP A 147 15.06 -8.24 -1.22
N THR A 148 16.12 -8.87 -1.69
CA THR A 148 16.88 -8.38 -2.85
C THR A 148 16.00 -8.26 -4.09
N PHE A 149 15.15 -9.25 -4.35
CA PHE A 149 14.27 -9.26 -5.52
C PHE A 149 13.26 -8.11 -5.48
N ILE A 150 12.53 -7.96 -4.37
CA ILE A 150 11.50 -6.92 -4.31
C ILE A 150 12.10 -5.50 -4.35
N ASN A 151 13.24 -5.29 -3.73
CA ASN A 151 13.91 -4.00 -3.75
C ASN A 151 14.47 -3.65 -5.14
N GLU A 152 14.98 -4.63 -5.88
CA GLU A 152 15.35 -4.43 -7.28
C GLU A 152 14.14 -4.01 -8.13
N TYR A 153 12.98 -4.63 -7.94
CA TYR A 153 11.75 -4.31 -8.67
C TYR A 153 11.20 -2.94 -8.28
N ARG A 154 11.27 -2.58 -7.01
CA ARG A 154 10.95 -1.23 -6.55
C ARG A 154 11.90 -0.18 -7.15
N ALA A 155 13.19 -0.47 -7.21
CA ALA A 155 14.19 0.42 -7.82
C ALA A 155 13.96 0.62 -9.32
N MET A 156 13.53 -0.41 -10.08
CA MET A 156 13.12 -0.28 -11.49
C MET A 156 12.01 0.75 -11.65
N MET A 157 11.11 0.85 -10.68
CA MET A 157 10.00 1.80 -10.63
C MET A 157 10.38 3.10 -9.92
N LYS A 158 11.68 3.39 -9.77
CA LYS A 158 12.22 4.60 -9.10
C LYS A 158 11.78 4.76 -7.64
N GLN A 159 11.29 3.71 -7.00
CA GLN A 159 10.93 3.76 -5.59
C GLN A 159 12.18 3.76 -4.70
N HIS A 160 12.21 4.67 -3.75
CA HIS A 160 13.17 4.65 -2.66
C HIS A 160 12.56 3.96 -1.44
N VAL A 161 13.29 3.01 -0.89
CA VAL A 161 12.84 2.24 0.28
C VAL A 161 13.87 2.40 1.39
N THR A 162 13.38 2.62 2.59
CA THR A 162 14.19 2.53 3.80
C THR A 162 13.59 1.48 4.74
N TYR A 163 14.43 0.80 5.48
CA TYR A 163 13.96 -0.07 6.55
C TYR A 163 13.66 0.77 7.79
N LYS A 164 12.96 0.19 8.78
CA LYS A 164 12.61 0.88 10.03
C LYS A 164 13.81 1.62 10.60
N THR A 165 13.96 2.86 10.18
CA THR A 165 14.97 3.79 10.68
C THR A 165 14.43 4.49 11.92
N GLY A 166 15.33 5.05 12.72
CA GLY A 166 14.92 5.87 13.86
C GLY A 166 14.12 7.11 13.41
N ILE A 167 13.23 7.60 14.27
CA ILE A 167 12.40 8.77 14.01
C ILE A 167 13.23 10.00 13.57
N ARG A 168 14.48 10.09 14.02
CA ARG A 168 15.39 11.19 13.63
C ARG A 168 15.71 11.20 12.15
N ASP A 169 15.93 10.03 11.54
CA ASP A 169 16.21 9.92 10.11
C ASP A 169 14.96 10.26 9.30
N MET A 170 13.78 9.80 9.73
CA MET A 170 12.52 10.15 9.09
C MET A 170 12.24 11.64 9.13
N VAL A 171 12.48 12.30 10.29
CA VAL A 171 12.34 13.76 10.41
C VAL A 171 13.33 14.49 9.50
N ARG A 172 14.56 13.97 9.34
CA ARG A 172 15.52 14.54 8.38
C ARG A 172 14.99 14.44 6.94
N PHE A 173 14.48 13.28 6.51
CA PHE A 173 13.90 13.13 5.19
C PHE A 173 12.74 14.10 4.94
N LEU A 174 11.86 14.29 5.94
CA LEU A 174 10.78 15.27 5.84
C LEU A 174 11.31 16.69 5.66
N ARG A 175 12.38 17.08 6.39
CA ARG A 175 13.03 18.40 6.24
C ARG A 175 13.68 18.59 4.88
N ASP A 176 14.17 17.50 4.29
CA ASP A 176 14.75 17.49 2.93
C ASP A 176 13.67 17.47 1.83
N GLY A 177 12.38 17.63 2.19
CA GLY A 177 11.26 17.68 1.25
C GLY A 177 10.76 16.31 0.77
N HIS A 178 11.16 15.21 1.42
CA HIS A 178 10.69 13.88 1.05
C HIS A 178 9.34 13.54 1.71
N TYR A 179 8.62 12.62 1.08
CA TYR A 179 7.40 12.04 1.61
C TYR A 179 7.70 10.69 2.26
N ILE A 180 7.32 10.52 3.51
CA ILE A 180 7.53 9.26 4.25
C ILE A 180 6.28 8.40 4.15
N GLY A 181 6.34 7.32 3.38
CA GLY A 181 5.24 6.41 3.13
C GLY A 181 5.14 5.29 4.16
N LEU A 182 3.97 5.16 4.80
CA LEU A 182 3.69 4.20 5.85
C LEU A 182 2.37 3.47 5.57
N LEU A 183 2.37 2.14 5.68
CA LEU A 183 1.16 1.32 5.66
C LEU A 183 0.68 1.10 7.10
N MET A 184 -0.56 1.52 7.42
CA MET A 184 -1.00 1.73 8.80
C MET A 184 -2.16 0.85 9.28
N ASP A 185 -2.61 -0.08 8.47
CA ASP A 185 -3.79 -0.90 8.69
C ASP A 185 -3.52 -2.27 9.32
N GLN A 186 -2.31 -2.49 9.81
CA GLN A 186 -1.96 -3.72 10.53
C GLN A 186 -2.01 -3.50 12.04
N ASP A 187 -2.31 -4.58 12.77
CA ASP A 187 -2.28 -4.61 14.23
C ASP A 187 -0.90 -4.17 14.74
N PRO A 188 -0.83 -3.08 15.53
CA PRO A 188 0.44 -2.58 16.07
C PRO A 188 0.96 -3.42 17.27
N GLY A 189 0.28 -4.50 17.63
CA GLY A 189 0.61 -5.33 18.79
C GLY A 189 0.23 -4.64 20.10
N TYR A 190 1.23 -4.27 20.92
CA TYR A 190 1.00 -3.68 22.25
C TYR A 190 1.07 -2.14 22.27
N THR A 191 1.33 -1.51 21.13
CA THR A 191 1.49 -0.06 21.03
C THR A 191 0.45 0.51 20.08
N GLY A 192 -0.10 1.67 20.41
CA GLY A 192 -1.10 2.33 19.58
C GLY A 192 -2.15 3.06 20.40
N ILE A 193 -3.15 3.56 19.73
CA ILE A 193 -4.32 4.21 20.32
C ILE A 193 -5.60 3.49 19.90
N MET A 194 -6.59 3.50 20.75
CA MET A 194 -7.91 2.97 20.43
C MET A 194 -8.67 3.99 19.60
N VAL A 195 -9.13 3.58 18.44
CA VAL A 195 -9.96 4.38 17.54
C VAL A 195 -11.17 3.58 17.09
N LYS A 196 -12.22 4.26 16.63
CA LYS A 196 -13.35 3.61 15.96
C LYS A 196 -13.00 3.40 14.49
N LEU A 197 -12.88 2.12 14.08
CA LEU A 197 -12.74 1.73 12.69
C LEU A 197 -13.92 0.83 12.30
N PHE A 198 -14.72 1.24 11.31
CA PHE A 198 -15.97 0.56 10.95
C PHE A 198 -16.90 0.30 12.14
N GLY A 199 -17.01 1.26 13.07
CA GLY A 199 -17.85 1.15 14.27
C GLY A 199 -17.25 0.34 15.41
N MET A 200 -16.16 -0.38 15.21
CA MET A 200 -15.50 -1.21 16.22
C MET A 200 -14.30 -0.50 16.87
N ASP A 201 -14.10 -0.74 18.15
CA ASP A 201 -12.90 -0.28 18.85
C ASP A 201 -11.68 -1.06 18.35
N THR A 202 -10.75 -0.36 17.71
CA THR A 202 -9.61 -0.97 17.04
C THR A 202 -8.32 -0.31 17.52
N LEU A 203 -7.37 -1.13 17.98
CA LEU A 203 -6.03 -0.65 18.29
C LEU A 203 -5.30 -0.30 17.00
N THR A 204 -4.92 0.98 16.87
CA THR A 204 -4.36 1.53 15.63
C THR A 204 -3.00 2.16 15.92
N ALA A 205 -2.04 1.94 15.03
CA ALA A 205 -0.72 2.54 15.15
C ALA A 205 -0.80 4.06 15.03
N ASP A 206 -0.17 4.77 15.94
CA ASP A 206 -0.16 6.23 16.01
C ASP A 206 1.13 6.88 15.47
N GLY A 207 2.04 6.06 14.94
CA GLY A 207 3.35 6.50 14.46
C GLY A 207 3.31 7.67 13.47
N PRO A 208 2.48 7.64 12.41
CA PRO A 208 2.37 8.75 11.46
C PRO A 208 1.87 10.04 12.11
N ALA A 209 0.86 9.96 12.96
CA ALA A 209 0.33 11.15 13.67
C ALA A 209 1.39 11.76 14.59
N LYS A 210 2.10 10.92 15.35
CA LYS A 210 3.21 11.36 16.18
C LYS A 210 4.34 11.99 15.35
N MET A 211 4.71 11.36 14.24
CA MET A 211 5.75 11.86 13.35
C MET A 211 5.36 13.23 12.76
N ALA A 212 4.15 13.35 12.24
CA ALA A 212 3.63 14.59 11.70
C ALA A 212 3.61 15.70 12.76
N GLY A 213 3.12 15.40 13.97
CA GLY A 213 3.08 16.35 15.08
C GLY A 213 4.46 16.81 15.55
N ILE A 214 5.43 15.89 15.71
CA ILE A 214 6.80 16.23 16.13
C ILE A 214 7.53 17.03 15.04
N ALA A 215 7.35 16.65 13.80
CA ALA A 215 8.05 17.24 12.67
C ALA A 215 7.35 18.48 12.08
N ASN A 216 6.08 18.70 12.45
CA ASN A 216 5.20 19.76 11.94
C ASN A 216 4.99 19.69 10.41
N TYR A 217 4.77 18.48 9.88
CA TYR A 217 4.50 18.23 8.47
C TYR A 217 3.10 17.65 8.25
N PRO A 218 2.45 17.91 7.10
CA PRO A 218 1.10 17.40 6.85
C PRO A 218 1.07 15.87 6.70
N ILE A 219 -0.09 15.29 7.02
CA ILE A 219 -0.43 13.90 6.70
C ILE A 219 -1.25 13.90 5.42
N VAL A 220 -0.88 13.05 4.47
CA VAL A 220 -1.62 12.82 3.23
C VAL A 220 -2.04 11.36 3.18
N SER A 221 -3.34 11.10 3.20
CA SER A 221 -3.86 9.76 3.03
C SER A 221 -3.99 9.45 1.55
N THR A 222 -3.39 8.34 1.11
CA THR A 222 -3.40 7.88 -0.28
C THR A 222 -3.80 6.42 -0.36
N PHE A 223 -4.69 6.11 -1.27
CA PHE A 223 -5.18 4.75 -1.48
C PHE A 223 -5.14 4.40 -2.96
N ILE A 224 -5.13 3.11 -3.26
CA ILE A 224 -5.24 2.61 -4.61
C ILE A 224 -6.25 1.47 -4.65
N HIS A 225 -7.12 1.48 -5.62
CA HIS A 225 -8.02 0.37 -5.87
C HIS A 225 -8.15 0.10 -7.37
N GLU A 226 -8.56 -1.10 -7.72
CA GLU A 226 -8.79 -1.50 -9.10
C GLU A 226 -10.27 -1.27 -9.44
N ASP A 227 -10.58 -0.49 -10.47
CA ASP A 227 -11.93 -0.25 -10.97
C ASP A 227 -12.30 -1.23 -12.11
N ARG A 228 -11.32 -1.63 -12.89
CA ARG A 228 -11.42 -2.65 -13.94
C ARG A 228 -10.06 -3.37 -14.09
N PRO A 229 -10.01 -4.55 -14.72
CA PRO A 229 -8.78 -5.33 -14.80
C PRO A 229 -7.55 -4.53 -15.24
N TYR A 230 -6.53 -4.49 -14.37
CA TYR A 230 -5.26 -3.76 -14.55
C TYR A 230 -5.41 -2.24 -14.79
N HIS A 231 -6.52 -1.66 -14.39
CA HIS A 231 -6.71 -0.23 -14.33
C HIS A 231 -7.03 0.16 -12.89
N HIS A 232 -6.33 1.16 -12.39
CA HIS A 232 -6.38 1.52 -10.98
C HIS A 232 -6.76 2.99 -10.81
N VAL A 233 -7.45 3.26 -9.71
CA VAL A 233 -7.75 4.61 -9.26
C VAL A 233 -6.87 4.89 -8.04
N VAL A 234 -6.13 5.98 -8.09
CA VAL A 234 -5.37 6.50 -6.95
C VAL A 234 -6.17 7.64 -6.34
N GLU A 235 -6.58 7.46 -5.10
CA GLU A 235 -7.28 8.45 -4.29
C GLU A 235 -6.28 9.16 -3.40
N VAL A 236 -6.21 10.47 -3.50
CA VAL A 236 -5.42 11.34 -2.61
C VAL A 236 -6.36 12.24 -1.86
N LEU A 237 -6.38 12.13 -0.55
CA LEU A 237 -7.22 12.97 0.29
C LEU A 237 -6.55 14.31 0.61
N PRO A 238 -7.32 15.37 0.89
CA PRO A 238 -6.78 16.64 1.31
C PRO A 238 -5.77 16.49 2.46
N PRO A 239 -4.61 17.20 2.42
CA PRO A 239 -3.63 17.14 3.47
C PRO A 239 -4.19 17.59 4.82
N ILE A 240 -3.98 16.79 5.85
CA ILE A 240 -4.30 17.13 7.24
C ILE A 240 -3.08 17.80 7.82
N LYS A 241 -3.18 19.09 8.12
CA LYS A 241 -2.09 19.83 8.79
C LYS A 241 -1.93 19.34 10.22
N PRO A 242 -0.70 19.22 10.71
CA PRO A 242 -0.48 18.90 12.10
C PRO A 242 -1.03 20.01 12.98
N TYR A 243 -1.38 19.62 14.18
CA TYR A 243 -1.98 20.48 15.18
C TYR A 243 -0.99 21.57 15.60
N THR A 244 -1.30 22.84 15.41
CA THR A 244 -0.55 23.92 16.04
C THR A 244 -0.90 24.00 17.52
N ALA A 245 0.08 24.36 18.35
CA ALA A 245 0.01 24.31 19.83
C ALA A 245 -1.18 25.07 20.48
N ASP A 246 -1.92 25.87 19.71
CA ASP A 246 -3.06 26.66 20.18
C ASP A 246 -4.38 25.87 20.29
N HIS A 247 -4.41 24.64 19.82
CA HIS A 247 -5.56 23.76 19.95
C HIS A 247 -5.20 22.53 20.80
N LYS A 248 -5.32 22.64 22.10
CA LYS A 248 -5.30 21.48 22.99
C LYS A 248 -6.51 20.62 22.67
N LEU A 249 -6.29 19.33 22.44
CA LEU A 249 -7.36 18.34 22.41
C LEU A 249 -8.12 18.42 23.73
N SER A 250 -9.38 18.81 23.65
CA SER A 250 -10.34 18.70 24.76
C SER A 250 -10.79 17.26 24.91
#